data_8ac9849bfb7eeb72ac6acd36b724d448
#
_entry.id   8ac9849bfb7eeb72ac6acd36b724d448
#
_cell.length_a   1.000
_cell.length_b   1.000
_cell.length_c   1.000
_cell.angle_alpha   90.00
_cell.angle_beta   90.00
_cell.angle_gamma   90.00
#
_symmetry.space_group_name_H-M   'P 1'
#
loop_
_entity.id
_entity.type
_entity.pdbx_description
1 polymer ?
#
loop_
_entity_poly.entity_id
_entity_poly.type
_entity_poly.pdbx_seq_one_letter_code
_entity_poly.pdbx_strand_id
1 'polypeptide(L)'
;MFSEVGLFLVNIVFSLLGTILLLRAWVYALRVHPFNPYSQAMFKVTDWLVVPLRRLVKAGRFWDWTSLLASWLSAVAYLILSAVILTGSFDALSNLPMLLLAAVFTVLRWTLSLVFWIVLLQALLSWIQPQSPSMPLLRSVTAPLLDPIRRVLPDLGGLDLSPLVLLLLTQVLNMVVTRVAFSLVPI
;
A
#
# COMPACT_ATOMS: atom_id res chain seq x y z
N MET A 1 -15.72 -23.00 6.31
CA MET A 1 -14.99 -23.35 5.09
C MET A 1 -15.28 -22.44 3.90
N PHE A 2 -16.53 -22.31 3.42
CA PHE A 2 -16.84 -21.39 2.31
C PHE A 2 -16.61 -19.90 2.67
N SER A 3 -16.95 -19.48 3.86
CA SER A 3 -16.69 -18.10 4.35
C SER A 3 -15.20 -17.79 4.45
N GLU A 4 -14.39 -18.72 4.90
CA GLU A 4 -12.93 -18.53 4.99
C GLU A 4 -12.28 -18.37 3.61
N VAL A 5 -12.68 -19.20 2.64
CA VAL A 5 -12.23 -19.07 1.25
C VAL A 5 -12.70 -17.74 0.65
N GLY A 6 -13.95 -17.35 0.91
CA GLY A 6 -14.48 -16.07 0.47
C GLY A 6 -13.70 -14.89 1.04
N LEU A 7 -13.43 -14.88 2.35
CA LEU A 7 -12.61 -13.86 3.01
C LEU A 7 -11.18 -13.81 2.47
N PHE A 8 -10.58 -14.96 2.23
CA PHE A 8 -9.24 -15.05 1.65
C PHE A 8 -9.18 -14.42 0.25
N LEU A 9 -10.15 -14.75 -0.61
CA LEU A 9 -10.23 -14.19 -1.96
C LEU A 9 -10.47 -12.68 -1.94
N VAL A 10 -11.41 -12.21 -1.12
CA VAL A 10 -11.71 -10.79 -0.94
C VAL A 10 -10.47 -10.04 -0.42
N ASN A 11 -9.77 -10.61 0.57
CA ASN A 11 -8.54 -10.01 1.08
C ASN A 11 -7.47 -9.90 0.00
N ILE A 12 -7.22 -10.93 -0.80
CA ILE A 12 -6.23 -10.89 -1.88
C ILE A 12 -6.60 -9.81 -2.90
N VAL A 13 -7.83 -9.84 -3.43
CA VAL A 13 -8.26 -8.92 -4.49
C VAL A 13 -8.16 -7.47 -4.03
N PHE A 14 -8.73 -7.14 -2.86
CA PHE A 14 -8.76 -5.76 -2.38
C PHE A 14 -7.40 -5.27 -1.86
N SER A 15 -6.60 -6.13 -1.24
CA SER A 15 -5.25 -5.74 -0.81
C SER A 15 -4.33 -5.48 -2.01
N LEU A 16 -4.41 -6.28 -3.06
CA LEU A 16 -3.67 -6.04 -4.30
C LEU A 16 -4.14 -4.75 -4.98
N LEU A 17 -5.46 -4.56 -5.14
CA LEU A 17 -6.00 -3.34 -5.74
C LEU A 17 -5.61 -2.10 -4.94
N GLY A 18 -5.81 -2.11 -3.63
CA GLY A 18 -5.44 -1.00 -2.73
C GLY A 18 -3.95 -0.70 -2.78
N THR A 19 -3.11 -1.73 -2.77
CA THR A 19 -1.64 -1.59 -2.85
C THR A 19 -1.19 -0.99 -4.18
N ILE A 20 -1.77 -1.41 -5.31
CA ILE A 20 -1.46 -0.86 -6.64
C ILE A 20 -1.90 0.61 -6.72
N LEU A 21 -3.05 0.98 -6.15
CA LEU A 21 -3.52 2.35 -6.09
C LEU A 21 -2.61 3.24 -5.23
N LEU A 22 -2.11 2.72 -4.11
CA LEU A 22 -1.12 3.40 -3.26
C LEU A 22 0.23 3.56 -3.97
N LEU A 23 0.69 2.52 -4.66
CA LEU A 23 1.90 2.59 -5.48
C LEU A 23 1.76 3.66 -6.58
N ARG A 24 0.59 3.75 -7.23
CA ARG A 24 0.28 4.79 -8.22
C ARG A 24 0.40 6.19 -7.62
N ALA A 25 -0.18 6.43 -6.43
CA ALA A 25 -0.08 7.70 -5.74
C ALA A 25 1.37 8.03 -5.37
N TRP A 26 2.14 7.03 -4.95
CA TRP A 26 3.55 7.18 -4.59
C TRP A 26 4.43 7.51 -5.80
N VAL A 27 4.31 6.76 -6.89
CA VAL A 27 5.05 6.99 -8.16
C VAL A 27 4.73 8.36 -8.72
N TYR A 28 3.47 8.83 -8.61
CA TYR A 28 3.07 10.18 -8.97
C TYR A 28 3.78 11.25 -8.12
N ALA A 29 3.82 11.07 -6.79
CA ALA A 29 4.48 11.99 -5.88
C ALA A 29 5.99 12.11 -6.14
N LEU A 30 6.63 11.00 -6.53
CA LEU A 30 8.04 10.94 -6.90
C LEU A 30 8.33 11.46 -8.32
N ARG A 31 7.30 11.85 -9.07
CA ARG A 31 7.41 12.33 -10.46
C ARG A 31 8.13 11.36 -11.38
N VAL A 32 7.97 10.06 -11.16
CA VAL A 32 8.50 9.04 -12.04
C VAL A 32 7.87 9.16 -13.43
N HIS A 33 8.69 9.04 -14.47
CA HIS A 33 8.25 9.29 -15.84
C HIS A 33 7.11 8.33 -16.25
N PRO A 34 5.96 8.83 -16.77
CA PRO A 34 4.78 8.03 -17.05
C PRO A 34 4.96 7.00 -18.20
N PHE A 35 5.98 7.18 -19.03
CA PHE A 35 6.29 6.24 -20.13
C PHE A 35 7.07 4.99 -19.72
N ASN A 36 7.35 4.82 -18.42
CA ASN A 36 7.92 3.58 -17.92
C ASN A 36 6.90 2.43 -18.10
N PRO A 37 7.29 1.26 -18.66
CA PRO A 37 6.38 0.13 -18.88
C PRO A 37 5.68 -0.35 -17.60
N TYR A 38 6.33 -0.26 -16.45
CA TYR A 38 5.74 -0.57 -15.14
C TYR A 38 4.62 0.40 -14.76
N SER A 39 4.80 1.70 -15.02
CA SER A 39 3.77 2.71 -14.79
C SER A 39 2.57 2.51 -15.70
N GLN A 40 2.78 2.14 -16.96
CA GLN A 40 1.71 1.88 -17.92
C GLN A 40 0.87 0.65 -17.52
N ALA A 41 1.53 -0.43 -17.08
CA ALA A 41 0.82 -1.62 -16.59
C ALA A 41 -0.06 -1.29 -15.37
N MET A 42 0.48 -0.52 -14.42
CA MET A 42 -0.25 -0.05 -13.25
C MET A 42 -1.46 0.81 -13.63
N PHE A 43 -1.30 1.72 -14.59
CA PHE A 43 -2.40 2.56 -15.08
C PHE A 43 -3.50 1.73 -15.71
N LYS A 44 -3.19 0.76 -16.58
CA LYS A 44 -4.18 -0.13 -17.21
C LYS A 44 -5.04 -0.86 -16.19
N VAL A 45 -4.45 -1.32 -15.08
CA VAL A 45 -5.16 -2.05 -14.02
C VAL A 45 -6.03 -1.13 -13.17
N THR A 46 -5.67 0.16 -13.02
CA THR A 46 -6.32 1.06 -12.07
C THR A 46 -7.19 2.15 -12.71
N ASP A 47 -7.05 2.40 -14.02
CA ASP A 47 -7.75 3.51 -14.70
C ASP A 47 -9.28 3.35 -14.69
N TRP A 48 -9.79 2.14 -14.71
CA TRP A 48 -11.23 1.89 -14.64
C TRP A 48 -11.88 2.47 -13.36
N LEU A 49 -11.11 2.55 -12.26
CA LEU A 49 -11.57 3.12 -10.99
C LEU A 49 -11.16 4.59 -10.85
N VAL A 50 -9.91 4.92 -11.23
CA VAL A 50 -9.33 6.25 -11.00
C VAL A 50 -9.89 7.29 -11.98
N VAL A 51 -10.11 6.93 -13.24
CA VAL A 51 -10.61 7.88 -14.27
C VAL A 51 -11.98 8.46 -13.92
N PRO A 52 -12.99 7.67 -13.52
CA PRO A 52 -14.28 8.25 -13.11
C PRO A 52 -14.14 9.11 -11.85
N LEU A 53 -13.30 8.71 -10.88
CA LEU A 53 -13.08 9.49 -9.66
C LEU A 53 -12.36 10.81 -9.90
N ARG A 54 -11.56 10.96 -10.95
CA ARG A 54 -10.93 12.22 -11.35
C ARG A 54 -11.91 13.32 -11.72
N ARG A 55 -13.16 12.94 -12.05
CA ARG A 55 -14.24 13.91 -12.29
C ARG A 55 -14.70 14.58 -11.00
N LEU A 56 -14.57 13.87 -9.86
CA LEU A 56 -14.96 14.35 -8.53
C LEU A 56 -13.80 15.01 -7.80
N VAL A 57 -12.64 14.39 -7.82
CA VAL A 57 -11.43 14.86 -7.12
C VAL A 57 -10.29 14.91 -8.12
N LYS A 58 -9.76 16.11 -8.35
CA LYS A 58 -8.61 16.30 -9.25
C LYS A 58 -7.31 15.90 -8.57
N ALA A 59 -6.36 15.37 -9.35
CA ALA A 59 -5.00 15.15 -8.87
C ALA A 59 -4.39 16.49 -8.44
N GLY A 60 -3.76 16.51 -7.27
CA GLY A 60 -3.03 17.67 -6.75
C GLY A 60 -1.68 17.85 -7.43
N ARG A 61 -1.00 18.97 -7.14
CA ARG A 61 0.34 19.29 -7.69
C ARG A 61 1.42 18.28 -7.25
N PHE A 62 1.31 17.75 -6.02
CA PHE A 62 2.31 16.85 -5.41
C PHE A 62 1.78 15.44 -5.16
N TRP A 63 0.48 15.29 -4.90
CA TRP A 63 -0.15 14.03 -4.56
C TRP A 63 -1.31 13.70 -5.50
N ASP A 64 -1.43 12.45 -5.90
CA ASP A 64 -2.61 11.96 -6.61
C ASP A 64 -3.71 11.61 -5.60
N TRP A 65 -4.44 12.65 -5.16
CA TRP A 65 -5.56 12.52 -4.22
C TRP A 65 -6.64 11.55 -4.73
N THR A 66 -6.77 11.45 -6.05
CA THR A 66 -7.74 10.53 -6.68
C THR A 66 -7.37 9.08 -6.39
N SER A 67 -6.09 8.72 -6.54
CA SER A 67 -5.63 7.35 -6.28
C SER A 67 -5.67 7.02 -4.78
N LEU A 68 -5.38 7.98 -3.89
CA LEU A 68 -5.54 7.81 -2.44
C LEU A 68 -7.00 7.59 -2.06
N LEU A 69 -7.92 8.41 -2.60
CA LEU A 69 -9.36 8.24 -2.40
C LEU A 69 -9.85 6.89 -2.94
N ALA A 70 -9.39 6.48 -4.11
CA ALA A 70 -9.72 5.18 -4.70
C ALA A 70 -9.26 4.01 -3.81
N SER A 71 -8.05 4.10 -3.23
CA SER A 71 -7.55 3.11 -2.28
C SER A 71 -8.40 3.06 -1.01
N TRP A 72 -8.79 4.22 -0.48
CA TRP A 72 -9.65 4.29 0.70
C TRP A 72 -11.05 3.74 0.44
N LEU A 73 -11.67 4.06 -0.70
CA LEU A 73 -12.96 3.49 -1.12
C LEU A 73 -12.86 1.96 -1.30
N SER A 74 -11.75 1.47 -1.84
CA SER A 74 -11.48 0.04 -1.93
C SER A 74 -11.39 -0.62 -0.55
N ALA A 75 -10.81 0.08 0.45
CA ALA A 75 -10.76 -0.40 1.83
C ALA A 75 -12.16 -0.43 2.47
N VAL A 76 -12.99 0.57 2.22
CA VAL A 76 -14.41 0.57 2.67
C VAL A 76 -15.16 -0.61 2.07
N ALA A 77 -15.03 -0.82 0.76
CA ALA A 77 -15.67 -1.95 0.08
C ALA A 77 -15.17 -3.31 0.61
N TYR A 78 -13.87 -3.43 0.87
CA TYR A 78 -13.26 -4.59 1.50
C TYR A 78 -13.88 -4.89 2.87
N LEU A 79 -14.01 -3.89 3.74
CA LEU A 79 -14.54 -4.06 5.09
C LEU A 79 -16.03 -4.44 5.05
N ILE A 80 -16.83 -3.80 4.20
CA ILE A 80 -18.27 -4.15 4.03
C ILE A 80 -18.40 -5.60 3.57
N LEU A 81 -17.66 -5.98 2.52
CA LEU A 81 -17.75 -7.32 1.94
C LEU A 81 -17.30 -8.39 2.96
N SER A 82 -16.24 -8.11 3.69
CA SER A 82 -15.73 -9.00 4.75
C SER A 82 -16.77 -9.17 5.87
N ALA A 83 -17.40 -8.09 6.31
CA ALA A 83 -18.45 -8.14 7.32
C ALA A 83 -19.66 -8.95 6.83
N VAL A 84 -20.11 -8.74 5.62
CA VAL A 84 -21.25 -9.50 5.04
C VAL A 84 -20.93 -11.00 4.95
N ILE A 85 -19.71 -11.38 4.57
CA ILE A 85 -19.29 -12.79 4.51
C ILE A 85 -19.25 -13.42 5.92
N LEU A 86 -18.86 -12.64 6.94
CA LEU A 86 -18.75 -13.13 8.33
C LEU A 86 -20.11 -13.22 9.03
N THR A 87 -20.93 -12.19 8.93
CA THR A 87 -22.17 -12.05 9.72
C THR A 87 -23.43 -12.38 8.93
N GLY A 88 -23.35 -12.42 7.60
CA GLY A 88 -24.52 -12.55 6.70
C GLY A 88 -25.41 -11.31 6.69
N SER A 89 -24.99 -10.20 7.32
CA SER A 89 -25.78 -8.98 7.48
C SER A 89 -25.02 -7.73 7.06
N PHE A 90 -25.75 -6.64 6.82
CA PHE A 90 -25.16 -5.33 6.53
C PHE A 90 -25.01 -4.45 7.79
N ASP A 91 -24.92 -5.06 8.97
CA ASP A 91 -24.84 -4.33 10.25
C ASP A 91 -23.60 -3.44 10.35
N ALA A 92 -22.53 -3.75 9.59
CA ALA A 92 -21.36 -2.89 9.48
C ALA A 92 -21.70 -1.46 8.98
N LEU A 93 -22.80 -1.29 8.25
CA LEU A 93 -23.27 0.02 7.81
C LEU A 93 -24.00 0.82 8.90
N SER A 94 -24.40 0.20 9.99
CA SER A 94 -25.07 0.89 11.11
C SER A 94 -24.17 1.91 11.81
N ASN A 95 -22.83 1.71 11.75
CA ASN A 95 -21.85 2.61 12.34
C ASN A 95 -20.86 3.12 11.26
N LEU A 96 -21.37 3.94 10.35
CA LEU A 96 -20.58 4.52 9.27
C LEU A 96 -19.29 5.24 9.73
N PRO A 97 -19.28 6.08 10.77
CA PRO A 97 -18.05 6.75 11.22
C PRO A 97 -16.95 5.74 11.58
N MET A 98 -17.33 4.66 12.25
CA MET A 98 -16.40 3.61 12.65
C MET A 98 -15.86 2.82 11.45
N LEU A 99 -16.71 2.51 10.49
CA LEU A 99 -16.33 1.87 9.23
C LEU A 99 -15.34 2.72 8.43
N LEU A 100 -15.59 4.03 8.31
CA LEU A 100 -14.72 4.96 7.61
C LEU A 100 -13.36 5.10 8.29
N LEU A 101 -13.34 5.11 9.63
CA LEU A 101 -12.11 5.10 10.41
C LEU A 101 -11.34 3.79 10.24
N ALA A 102 -12.01 2.63 10.30
CA ALA A 102 -11.40 1.32 10.03
C ALA A 102 -10.77 1.25 8.64
N ALA A 103 -11.39 1.86 7.64
CA ALA A 103 -10.85 1.94 6.29
C ALA A 103 -9.53 2.75 6.25
N VAL A 104 -9.37 3.80 7.07
CA VAL A 104 -8.11 4.53 7.18
C VAL A 104 -7.00 3.63 7.72
N PHE A 105 -7.26 2.87 8.79
CA PHE A 105 -6.29 1.89 9.32
C PHE A 105 -5.95 0.80 8.31
N THR A 106 -6.93 0.35 7.53
CA THR A 106 -6.72 -0.65 6.46
C THR A 106 -5.79 -0.11 5.38
N VAL A 107 -6.00 1.13 4.91
CA VAL A 107 -5.11 1.80 3.95
C VAL A 107 -3.70 1.97 4.53
N LEU A 108 -3.59 2.33 5.80
CA LEU A 108 -2.29 2.46 6.47
C LEU A 108 -1.54 1.12 6.52
N ARG A 109 -2.23 0.02 6.84
CA ARG A 109 -1.65 -1.33 6.80
C ARG A 109 -1.20 -1.73 5.38
N TRP A 110 -1.99 -1.44 4.35
CA TRP A 110 -1.61 -1.68 2.96
C TRP A 110 -0.40 -0.84 2.56
N THR A 111 -0.29 0.41 3.03
CA THR A 111 0.87 1.27 2.80
C THR A 111 2.13 0.68 3.44
N LEU A 112 2.06 0.23 4.69
CA LEU A 112 3.19 -0.41 5.36
C LEU A 112 3.60 -1.72 4.68
N SER A 113 2.63 -2.52 4.24
CA SER A 113 2.89 -3.73 3.46
C SER A 113 3.53 -3.42 2.10
N LEU A 114 3.07 -2.37 1.42
CA LEU A 114 3.68 -1.89 0.17
C LEU A 114 5.15 -1.53 0.38
N VAL A 115 5.45 -0.71 1.39
CA VAL A 115 6.83 -0.32 1.74
C VAL A 115 7.67 -1.56 2.02
N PHE A 116 7.17 -2.48 2.84
CA PHE A 116 7.86 -3.72 3.16
C PHE A 116 8.23 -4.51 1.89
N TRP A 117 7.26 -4.77 1.00
CA TRP A 117 7.50 -5.57 -0.19
C TRP A 117 8.42 -4.90 -1.20
N ILE A 118 8.31 -3.58 -1.41
CA ILE A 118 9.19 -2.85 -2.33
C ILE A 118 10.63 -2.84 -1.81
N VAL A 119 10.84 -2.60 -0.52
CA VAL A 119 12.16 -2.58 0.10
C VAL A 119 12.77 -3.98 0.10
N LEU A 120 11.99 -5.01 0.41
CA LEU A 120 12.43 -6.41 0.34
C LEU A 120 12.84 -6.78 -1.10
N LEU A 121 12.02 -6.45 -2.08
CA LEU A 121 12.31 -6.72 -3.49
C LEU A 121 13.59 -6.01 -3.93
N GLN A 122 13.76 -4.73 -3.56
CA GLN A 122 14.97 -3.99 -3.86
C GLN A 122 16.22 -4.61 -3.20
N ALA A 123 16.13 -5.00 -1.92
CA ALA A 123 17.25 -5.63 -1.22
C ALA A 123 17.66 -6.94 -1.88
N LEU A 124 16.69 -7.81 -2.21
CA LEU A 124 16.94 -9.08 -2.89
C LEU A 124 17.56 -8.87 -4.28
N LEU A 125 16.99 -7.97 -5.09
CA LEU A 125 17.52 -7.68 -6.42
C LEU A 125 18.90 -7.02 -6.35
N SER A 126 19.18 -6.23 -5.34
CA SER A 126 20.52 -5.64 -5.14
C SER A 126 21.59 -6.70 -4.91
N TRP A 127 21.24 -7.85 -4.32
CA TRP A 127 22.18 -8.95 -4.09
C TRP A 127 22.28 -9.93 -5.27
N ILE A 128 21.12 -10.26 -5.88
CA ILE A 128 21.06 -11.29 -6.94
C ILE A 128 21.43 -10.69 -8.30
N GLN A 129 20.89 -9.52 -8.62
CA GLN A 129 21.03 -8.89 -9.94
C GLN A 129 21.08 -7.35 -9.84
N PRO A 130 22.20 -6.78 -9.37
CA PRO A 130 22.34 -5.34 -9.13
C PRO A 130 22.22 -4.48 -10.41
N GLN A 131 22.40 -5.08 -11.60
CA GLN A 131 22.28 -4.44 -12.90
C GLN A 131 20.91 -4.64 -13.57
N SER A 132 19.90 -5.12 -12.84
CA SER A 132 18.54 -5.28 -13.37
C SER A 132 17.98 -3.95 -13.91
N PRO A 133 17.28 -3.96 -15.06
CA PRO A 133 16.63 -2.76 -15.62
C PRO A 133 15.60 -2.11 -14.68
N SER A 134 15.05 -2.87 -13.75
CA SER A 134 14.11 -2.38 -12.73
C SER A 134 14.77 -1.70 -11.52
N MET A 135 16.08 -1.90 -11.33
CA MET A 135 16.83 -1.39 -10.18
C MET A 135 16.78 0.15 -10.04
N PRO A 136 16.96 0.95 -11.12
CA PRO A 136 16.86 2.40 -11.02
C PRO A 136 15.48 2.86 -10.53
N LEU A 137 14.40 2.20 -10.99
CA LEU A 137 13.05 2.50 -10.55
C LEU A 137 12.87 2.17 -9.06
N LEU A 138 13.24 0.97 -8.63
CA LEU A 138 13.16 0.55 -7.24
C LEU A 138 13.94 1.49 -6.33
N ARG A 139 15.17 1.85 -6.70
CA ARG A 139 15.97 2.83 -5.96
C ARG A 139 15.29 4.19 -5.87
N SER A 140 14.71 4.70 -6.96
CA SER A 140 14.02 6.00 -6.94
C SER A 140 12.79 5.99 -6.01
N VAL A 141 12.07 4.86 -5.93
CA VAL A 141 10.89 4.71 -5.09
C VAL A 141 11.25 4.53 -3.61
N THR A 142 12.37 3.88 -3.31
CA THR A 142 12.79 3.58 -1.93
C THR A 142 13.75 4.61 -1.34
N ALA A 143 14.46 5.38 -2.17
CA ALA A 143 15.42 6.40 -1.74
C ALA A 143 14.87 7.34 -0.64
N PRO A 144 13.66 7.94 -0.76
CA PRO A 144 13.17 8.84 0.26
C PRO A 144 13.00 8.19 1.65
N LEU A 145 12.87 6.86 1.69
CA LEU A 145 12.74 6.10 2.94
C LEU A 145 14.07 5.58 3.46
N LEU A 146 14.95 5.13 2.57
CA LEU A 146 16.24 4.53 2.93
C LEU A 146 17.33 5.57 3.21
N ASP A 147 17.35 6.70 2.49
CA ASP A 147 18.40 7.70 2.62
C ASP A 147 18.48 8.33 4.04
N PRO A 148 17.38 8.63 4.73
CA PRO A 148 17.44 9.08 6.12
C PRO A 148 18.09 8.04 7.05
N ILE A 149 17.79 6.75 6.83
CA ILE A 149 18.31 5.63 7.63
C ILE A 149 19.81 5.45 7.36
N ARG A 150 20.22 5.50 6.08
CA ARG A 150 21.62 5.41 5.66
C ARG A 150 22.51 6.48 6.29
N ARG A 151 21.97 7.68 6.53
CA ARG A 151 22.74 8.78 7.16
C ARG A 151 23.05 8.53 8.64
N VAL A 152 22.26 7.69 9.30
CA VAL A 152 22.39 7.38 10.74
C VAL A 152 23.17 6.10 10.97
N LEU A 153 23.14 5.16 10.02
CA LEU A 153 23.83 3.88 10.14
C LEU A 153 25.31 4.00 9.71
N PRO A 154 26.23 3.38 10.47
CA PRO A 154 27.63 3.31 10.06
C PRO A 154 27.79 2.34 8.88
N ASP A 155 28.74 2.64 7.99
CA ASP A 155 29.14 1.74 6.90
C ASP A 155 29.84 0.50 7.45
N LEU A 156 29.25 -0.65 7.28
CA LEU A 156 29.80 -1.94 7.69
C LEU A 156 30.44 -2.66 6.49
N GLY A 157 31.54 -2.10 5.98
CA GLY A 157 32.33 -2.79 4.95
C GLY A 157 31.63 -3.03 3.62
N GLY A 158 30.71 -2.12 3.21
CA GLY A 158 29.98 -2.20 1.93
C GLY A 158 28.63 -2.91 2.01
N LEU A 159 28.21 -3.35 3.18
CA LEU A 159 26.90 -3.95 3.41
C LEU A 159 25.89 -2.87 3.88
N ASP A 160 24.89 -2.59 3.05
CA ASP A 160 23.81 -1.64 3.39
C ASP A 160 22.76 -2.34 4.28
N LEU A 161 22.78 -2.04 5.58
CA LEU A 161 21.81 -2.56 6.55
C LEU A 161 20.50 -1.73 6.59
N SER A 162 20.43 -0.62 5.88
CA SER A 162 19.26 0.27 5.91
C SER A 162 17.97 -0.43 5.49
N PRO A 163 17.96 -1.32 4.46
CA PRO A 163 16.76 -2.08 4.13
C PRO A 163 16.27 -2.95 5.28
N LEU A 164 17.18 -3.61 6.00
CA LEU A 164 16.82 -4.48 7.12
C LEU A 164 16.17 -3.69 8.26
N VAL A 165 16.75 -2.53 8.62
CA VAL A 165 16.17 -1.64 9.64
C VAL A 165 14.78 -1.16 9.22
N LEU A 166 14.61 -0.77 7.96
CA LEU A 166 13.29 -0.32 7.46
C LEU A 166 12.27 -1.46 7.44
N LEU A 167 12.67 -2.68 7.07
CA LEU A 167 11.80 -3.86 7.12
C LEU A 167 11.33 -4.15 8.55
N LEU A 168 12.23 -4.10 9.54
CA LEU A 168 11.85 -4.27 10.93
C LEU A 168 10.93 -3.15 11.42
N LEU A 169 11.24 -1.91 11.08
CA LEU A 169 10.40 -0.76 11.43
C LEU A 169 9.00 -0.87 10.86
N THR A 170 8.85 -1.25 9.59
CA THR A 170 7.53 -1.44 8.97
C THR A 170 6.73 -2.56 9.63
N GLN A 171 7.37 -3.65 10.09
CA GLN A 171 6.71 -4.72 10.80
C GLN A 171 6.24 -4.29 12.19
N VAL A 172 7.08 -3.58 12.93
CA VAL A 172 6.71 -3.02 14.25
C VAL A 172 5.53 -2.05 14.10
N LEU A 173 5.60 -1.13 13.13
CA LEU A 173 4.52 -0.19 12.86
C LEU A 173 3.22 -0.92 12.45
N ASN A 174 3.31 -1.96 11.62
CA ASN A 174 2.13 -2.73 11.23
C ASN A 174 1.49 -3.43 12.44
N MET A 175 2.29 -3.95 13.37
CA MET A 175 1.79 -4.52 14.62
C MET A 175 1.08 -3.47 15.48
N VAL A 176 1.66 -2.26 15.63
CA VAL A 176 1.06 -1.16 16.38
C VAL A 176 -0.25 -0.71 15.74
N VAL A 177 -0.26 -0.47 14.43
CA VAL A 177 -1.46 -0.07 13.68
C VAL A 177 -2.57 -1.10 13.82
N THR A 178 -2.22 -2.38 13.75
CA THR A 178 -3.19 -3.48 13.93
C THR A 178 -3.79 -3.47 15.33
N ARG A 179 -2.98 -3.32 16.37
CA ARG A 179 -3.46 -3.24 17.76
C ARG A 179 -4.37 -2.04 17.99
N VAL A 180 -3.98 -0.86 17.50
CA VAL A 180 -4.78 0.36 17.60
C VAL A 180 -6.11 0.20 16.84
N ALA A 181 -6.08 -0.39 15.64
CA ALA A 181 -7.28 -0.67 14.87
C ALA A 181 -8.25 -1.57 15.66
N PHE A 182 -7.77 -2.66 16.25
CA PHE A 182 -8.60 -3.55 17.07
C PHE A 182 -9.14 -2.90 18.36
N SER A 183 -8.41 -1.96 18.96
CA SER A 183 -8.86 -1.27 20.16
C SER A 183 -9.93 -0.23 19.90
N LEU A 184 -9.91 0.40 18.71
CA LEU A 184 -10.84 1.46 18.33
C LEU A 184 -12.05 0.95 17.55
N VAL A 185 -11.87 -0.15 16.83
CA VAL A 185 -12.89 -0.76 15.97
C VAL A 185 -13.01 -2.23 16.37
N PRO A 186 -13.78 -2.55 17.42
CA PRO A 186 -14.10 -3.94 17.76
C PRO A 186 -14.92 -4.53 16.60
N ILE A 187 -14.26 -5.31 15.77
CA ILE A 187 -14.84 -6.07 14.64
C ILE A 187 -15.01 -7.51 15.10
#